data_41249e5720919257aad48d817014a641
#
_entry.id   41249e5720919257aad48d817014a641
#
_cell.length_a   1.000
_cell.length_b   1.000
_cell.length_c   1.000
_cell.angle_alpha   90.00
_cell.angle_beta   90.00
_cell.angle_gamma   90.00
#
_symmetry.space_group_name_H-M   'P 1'
#
loop_
_entity.id
_entity.type
_entity.pdbx_description
1 polymer ?
#
loop_
_entity_poly.entity_id
_entity_poly.type
_entity_poly.pdbx_seq_one_letter_code
_entity_poly.pdbx_strand_id
1 'polypeptide(L)'
;MKIFYFFHFCNGGFKAKKIDISFNGKKTRLEIVQKIIELKKYDSYLEIGTFKDDLFNYVNCSKKVGVDPVSGGNVRKTSDDFFYDNEQKFDLIFIDGLHHYHQVKKDINNSLKILNNGGIILMHDCMPRNYYYQAIPRSQLNWNGNTWKAFLECRTRSDIDLYCCYADEGIGVILKRKNKNILNINIKNFNKFDFNNYANNYKKYLNLIEYNDLEKIIQKYE
;
A
#
# COMPACT_ATOMS: atom_id res chain seq x y z
N MET A 1 -23.43 4.95 2.85
CA MET A 1 -22.45 5.96 2.36
C MET A 1 -22.87 7.41 2.59
N LYS A 2 -24.07 7.87 2.16
CA LYS A 2 -24.50 9.26 2.34
C LYS A 2 -24.48 9.73 3.81
N ILE A 3 -24.89 8.87 4.76
CA ILE A 3 -24.89 9.19 6.21
C ILE A 3 -23.44 9.42 6.69
N PHE A 4 -22.50 8.59 6.33
CA PHE A 4 -21.10 8.74 6.72
C PHE A 4 -20.44 9.93 6.02
N TYR A 5 -20.79 10.25 4.78
CA TYR A 5 -20.34 11.46 4.13
C TYR A 5 -20.77 12.71 4.91
N PHE A 6 -22.05 12.80 5.30
CA PHE A 6 -22.58 13.90 6.11
C PHE A 6 -21.92 13.97 7.50
N PHE A 7 -21.71 12.81 8.14
CA PHE A 7 -20.96 12.72 9.40
C PHE A 7 -19.56 13.33 9.27
N HIS A 8 -18.80 12.94 8.26
CA HIS A 8 -17.46 13.45 8.04
C HIS A 8 -17.46 14.95 7.63
N PHE A 9 -18.45 15.38 6.88
CA PHE A 9 -18.64 16.79 6.56
C PHE A 9 -18.80 17.63 7.83
N CYS A 10 -19.71 17.27 8.72
CA CYS A 10 -19.94 17.93 10.00
C CYS A 10 -18.70 17.90 10.93
N ASN A 11 -17.89 16.83 10.86
CA ASN A 11 -16.67 16.71 11.64
C ASN A 11 -15.43 17.35 10.96
N GLY A 12 -15.62 18.35 10.13
CA GLY A 12 -14.56 19.18 9.57
C GLY A 12 -14.03 18.73 8.20
N GLY A 13 -14.61 17.70 7.59
CA GLY A 13 -14.22 17.23 6.25
C GLY A 13 -14.36 18.32 5.18
N PHE A 14 -15.31 19.24 5.31
CA PHE A 14 -15.51 20.36 4.37
C PHE A 14 -14.37 21.40 4.41
N LYS A 15 -13.63 21.49 5.51
CA LYS A 15 -12.45 22.37 5.67
C LYS A 15 -11.15 21.67 5.28
N ALA A 16 -11.20 20.38 5.01
CA ALA A 16 -10.00 19.62 4.72
C ALA A 16 -9.45 19.98 3.34
N LYS A 17 -8.14 20.06 3.25
CA LYS A 17 -7.42 20.31 2.01
C LYS A 17 -7.69 19.20 0.99
N LYS A 18 -7.60 19.57 -0.27
CA LYS A 18 -7.57 18.66 -1.41
C LYS A 18 -6.19 18.74 -2.04
N ILE A 19 -5.64 17.59 -2.41
CA ILE A 19 -4.41 17.50 -3.19
C ILE A 19 -4.82 17.43 -4.66
N ASP A 20 -4.29 18.33 -5.46
CA ASP A 20 -4.52 18.34 -6.91
C ASP A 20 -3.56 17.37 -7.58
N ILE A 21 -4.01 16.12 -7.72
CA ILE A 21 -3.29 15.01 -8.33
C ILE A 21 -4.21 14.24 -9.25
N SER A 22 -3.65 13.72 -10.34
CA SER A 22 -4.34 12.86 -11.29
C SER A 22 -3.48 11.65 -11.63
N PHE A 23 -4.11 10.47 -11.65
CA PHE A 23 -3.45 9.24 -12.09
C PHE A 23 -3.70 8.91 -13.56
N ASN A 24 -4.39 9.81 -14.29
CA ASN A 24 -4.62 9.64 -15.73
C ASN A 24 -3.29 9.55 -16.49
N GLY A 25 -3.13 8.52 -17.30
CA GLY A 25 -1.90 8.28 -18.05
C GLY A 25 -0.72 7.78 -17.22
N LYS A 26 -0.90 7.52 -15.94
CA LYS A 26 0.10 6.88 -15.08
C LYS A 26 0.01 5.35 -15.19
N LYS A 27 1.06 4.66 -14.78
CA LYS A 27 1.10 3.19 -14.74
C LYS A 27 0.04 2.63 -13.79
N THR A 28 -0.54 1.51 -14.15
CA THR A 28 -1.46 0.73 -13.32
C THR A 28 -0.67 -0.19 -12.37
N ARG A 29 -1.32 -0.64 -11.28
CA ARG A 29 -0.75 -1.65 -10.36
C ARG A 29 -0.35 -2.93 -11.10
N LEU A 30 -1.12 -3.39 -12.10
CA LEU A 30 -0.77 -4.56 -12.90
C LEU A 30 0.53 -4.36 -13.67
N GLU A 31 0.70 -3.22 -14.35
CA GLU A 31 1.94 -2.93 -15.08
C GLU A 31 3.16 -2.87 -14.15
N ILE A 32 2.99 -2.31 -12.93
CA ILE A 32 4.08 -2.22 -11.94
C ILE A 32 4.43 -3.60 -11.38
N VAL A 33 3.44 -4.38 -10.95
CA VAL A 33 3.62 -5.74 -10.42
C VAL A 33 4.30 -6.61 -11.46
N GLN A 34 3.77 -6.65 -12.68
CA GLN A 34 4.31 -7.47 -13.76
C GLN A 34 5.74 -7.08 -14.14
N LYS A 35 6.00 -5.76 -14.22
CA LYS A 35 7.36 -5.26 -14.53
C LYS A 35 8.37 -5.66 -13.45
N ILE A 36 8.01 -5.62 -12.17
CA ILE A 36 8.90 -6.03 -11.08
C ILE A 36 9.17 -7.54 -11.15
N ILE A 37 8.15 -8.36 -11.38
CA ILE A 37 8.31 -9.81 -11.55
C ILE A 37 9.31 -10.10 -12.68
N GLU A 38 9.16 -9.46 -13.83
CA GLU A 38 10.03 -9.62 -15.00
C GLU A 38 11.47 -9.18 -14.72
N LEU A 39 11.65 -7.98 -14.17
CA LEU A 39 12.99 -7.41 -13.88
C LEU A 39 13.77 -8.25 -12.88
N LYS A 40 13.08 -8.77 -11.87
CA LYS A 40 13.69 -9.53 -10.77
C LYS A 40 13.65 -11.05 -11.00
N LYS A 41 12.95 -11.51 -12.05
CA LYS A 41 12.70 -12.94 -12.35
C LYS A 41 12.08 -13.65 -11.15
N TYR A 42 11.12 -13.01 -10.48
CA TYR A 42 10.42 -13.58 -9.34
C TYR A 42 9.48 -14.72 -9.77
N ASP A 43 9.43 -15.78 -8.99
CA ASP A 43 8.59 -16.95 -9.27
C ASP A 43 7.44 -17.15 -8.28
N SER A 44 7.39 -16.37 -7.21
CA SER A 44 6.37 -16.47 -6.16
C SER A 44 5.73 -15.10 -5.82
N TYR A 45 4.40 -15.05 -5.87
CA TYR A 45 3.56 -13.88 -5.68
C TYR A 45 2.47 -14.13 -4.65
N LEU A 46 2.32 -13.22 -3.70
CA LEU A 46 1.22 -13.20 -2.73
C LEU A 46 0.42 -11.91 -2.90
N GLU A 47 -0.91 -12.03 -2.97
CA GLU A 47 -1.84 -10.90 -2.93
C GLU A 47 -2.75 -11.00 -1.71
N ILE A 48 -2.75 -9.99 -0.86
CA ILE A 48 -3.66 -9.84 0.28
C ILE A 48 -4.76 -8.87 -0.12
N GLY A 49 -6.00 -9.37 -0.22
CA GLY A 49 -7.16 -8.60 -0.66
C GLY A 49 -7.37 -8.68 -2.18
N THR A 50 -7.75 -9.85 -2.70
CA THR A 50 -7.95 -10.06 -4.14
C THR A 50 -9.31 -9.57 -4.63
N PHE A 51 -10.33 -9.52 -3.77
CA PHE A 51 -11.69 -9.06 -4.08
C PHE A 51 -12.26 -9.73 -5.34
N LYS A 52 -12.28 -9.05 -6.48
CA LYS A 52 -12.78 -9.54 -7.78
C LYS A 52 -11.70 -10.15 -8.68
N ASP A 53 -10.49 -10.30 -8.19
CA ASP A 53 -9.33 -10.79 -8.95
C ASP A 53 -8.90 -9.87 -10.10
N ASP A 54 -9.24 -8.58 -10.01
CA ASP A 54 -8.92 -7.59 -11.06
C ASP A 54 -7.39 -7.42 -11.27
N LEU A 55 -6.58 -7.83 -10.29
CA LEU A 55 -5.13 -7.92 -10.40
C LEU A 55 -4.67 -9.39 -10.45
N PHE A 56 -5.12 -10.21 -9.48
CA PHE A 56 -4.65 -11.58 -9.27
C PHE A 56 -4.72 -12.45 -10.53
N ASN A 57 -5.81 -12.36 -11.29
CA ASN A 57 -5.98 -13.16 -12.51
C ASN A 57 -4.95 -12.82 -13.60
N TYR A 58 -4.56 -11.55 -13.71
CA TYR A 58 -3.72 -11.05 -14.79
C TYR A 58 -2.22 -11.07 -14.47
N VAL A 59 -1.84 -11.20 -13.20
CA VAL A 59 -0.43 -11.35 -12.83
C VAL A 59 0.11 -12.68 -13.34
N ASN A 60 1.14 -12.61 -14.18
CA ASN A 60 1.85 -13.78 -14.70
C ASN A 60 3.04 -14.10 -13.78
N CYS A 61 2.85 -15.10 -12.90
CA CYS A 61 3.85 -15.60 -11.98
C CYS A 61 3.63 -17.11 -11.77
N SER A 62 4.68 -17.88 -11.64
CA SER A 62 4.61 -19.35 -11.59
C SER A 62 3.84 -19.85 -10.38
N LYS A 63 4.06 -19.25 -9.23
CA LYS A 63 3.41 -19.59 -7.97
C LYS A 63 2.63 -18.36 -7.47
N LYS A 64 1.30 -18.46 -7.45
CA LYS A 64 0.44 -17.37 -6.99
C LYS A 64 -0.43 -17.81 -5.83
N VAL A 65 -0.44 -17.01 -4.78
CA VAL A 65 -1.37 -17.12 -3.65
C VAL A 65 -2.14 -15.81 -3.53
N GLY A 66 -3.46 -15.89 -3.60
CA GLY A 66 -4.39 -14.77 -3.43
C GLY A 66 -5.29 -15.03 -2.24
N VAL A 67 -5.28 -14.12 -1.26
CA VAL A 67 -5.98 -14.25 0.02
C VAL A 67 -7.08 -13.22 0.12
N ASP A 68 -8.31 -13.67 0.30
CA ASP A 68 -9.46 -12.80 0.56
C ASP A 68 -10.50 -13.55 1.39
N PRO A 69 -11.10 -12.95 2.44
CA PRO A 69 -12.09 -13.64 3.29
C PRO A 69 -13.44 -13.80 2.60
N VAL A 70 -13.75 -13.01 1.57
CA VAL A 70 -15.09 -12.93 0.97
C VAL A 70 -15.12 -13.47 -0.44
N SER A 71 -14.21 -13.04 -1.32
CA SER A 71 -14.27 -13.34 -2.76
C SER A 71 -12.88 -13.30 -3.41
N GLY A 72 -12.77 -13.89 -4.61
CA GLY A 72 -11.51 -13.95 -5.35
C GLY A 72 -10.42 -14.78 -4.68
N GLY A 73 -9.24 -14.80 -5.27
CA GLY A 73 -8.09 -15.57 -4.79
C GLY A 73 -8.28 -17.06 -4.77
N ASN A 74 -7.27 -17.76 -4.30
CA ASN A 74 -7.30 -19.22 -4.11
C ASN A 74 -7.21 -19.65 -2.64
N VAL A 75 -7.17 -18.68 -1.71
CA VAL A 75 -7.18 -18.92 -0.25
C VAL A 75 -8.28 -18.09 0.41
N ARG A 76 -9.31 -18.76 0.94
CA ARG A 76 -10.48 -18.12 1.60
C ARG A 76 -10.22 -17.93 3.10
N LYS A 77 -9.43 -16.91 3.47
CA LYS A 77 -9.06 -16.55 4.84
C LYS A 77 -8.94 -15.04 5.02
N THR A 78 -9.02 -14.60 6.27
CA THR A 78 -8.50 -13.25 6.60
C THR A 78 -6.98 -13.23 6.45
N SER A 79 -6.38 -12.07 6.30
CA SER A 79 -4.91 -11.96 6.27
C SER A 79 -4.29 -12.45 7.60
N ASP A 80 -4.92 -12.17 8.74
CA ASP A 80 -4.45 -12.65 10.05
C ASP A 80 -4.41 -14.19 10.11
N ASP A 81 -5.49 -14.89 9.69
CA ASP A 81 -5.55 -16.34 9.67
C ASP A 81 -4.56 -16.94 8.66
N PHE A 82 -4.42 -16.30 7.49
CA PHE A 82 -3.45 -16.74 6.50
C PHE A 82 -2.02 -16.66 7.05
N PHE A 83 -1.62 -15.51 7.59
CA PHE A 83 -0.27 -15.36 8.14
C PHE A 83 0.01 -16.24 9.35
N TYR A 84 -1.02 -16.63 10.11
CA TYR A 84 -0.89 -17.54 11.24
C TYR A 84 -0.50 -18.96 10.79
N ASP A 85 -1.14 -19.46 9.72
CA ASP A 85 -0.95 -20.83 9.23
C ASP A 85 0.11 -20.94 8.12
N ASN A 86 0.63 -19.82 7.60
CA ASN A 86 1.48 -19.83 6.41
C ASN A 86 2.95 -20.11 6.74
N GLU A 87 3.52 -21.14 6.08
CA GLU A 87 4.94 -21.48 6.14
C GLU A 87 5.72 -21.08 4.88
N GLN A 88 5.02 -20.63 3.82
CA GLN A 88 5.63 -20.27 2.55
C GLN A 88 6.27 -18.89 2.61
N LYS A 89 7.28 -18.66 1.78
CA LYS A 89 7.87 -17.35 1.53
C LYS A 89 7.61 -16.91 0.10
N PHE A 90 7.62 -15.59 -0.11
CA PHE A 90 7.28 -14.98 -1.39
C PHE A 90 8.33 -13.96 -1.82
N ASP A 91 8.50 -13.81 -3.13
CA ASP A 91 9.41 -12.81 -3.72
C ASP A 91 8.72 -11.46 -3.83
N LEU A 92 7.45 -11.47 -4.20
CA LEU A 92 6.63 -10.27 -4.30
C LEU A 92 5.34 -10.43 -3.51
N ILE A 93 5.06 -9.49 -2.63
CA ILE A 93 3.82 -9.44 -1.85
C ILE A 93 3.10 -8.14 -2.18
N PHE A 94 1.82 -8.23 -2.56
CA PHE A 94 0.96 -7.07 -2.80
C PHE A 94 -0.11 -6.99 -1.71
N ILE A 95 -0.19 -5.85 -1.01
CA ILE A 95 -1.14 -5.60 0.08
C ILE A 95 -2.21 -4.62 -0.40
N ASP A 96 -3.43 -5.11 -0.57
CA ASP A 96 -4.62 -4.35 -0.96
C ASP A 96 -5.87 -4.84 -0.20
N GLY A 97 -5.70 -5.23 1.05
CA GLY A 97 -6.75 -5.82 1.90
C GLY A 97 -7.61 -4.78 2.60
N LEU A 98 -7.81 -4.93 3.93
CA LEU A 98 -8.58 -3.98 4.72
C LEU A 98 -7.78 -2.67 4.93
N HIS A 99 -8.24 -1.57 4.35
CA HIS A 99 -7.56 -0.28 4.35
C HIS A 99 -7.66 0.47 5.70
N HIS A 100 -7.55 -0.25 6.80
CA HIS A 100 -7.48 0.31 8.16
C HIS A 100 -6.06 0.27 8.68
N TYR A 101 -5.58 1.39 9.21
CA TYR A 101 -4.21 1.58 9.70
C TYR A 101 -3.65 0.38 10.50
N HIS A 102 -4.42 -0.13 11.48
CA HIS A 102 -3.95 -1.22 12.33
C HIS A 102 -3.79 -2.53 11.56
N GLN A 103 -4.71 -2.84 10.63
CA GLN A 103 -4.62 -4.04 9.81
C GLN A 103 -3.49 -3.94 8.80
N VAL A 104 -3.40 -2.83 8.08
CA VAL A 104 -2.30 -2.60 7.13
C VAL A 104 -0.93 -2.72 7.81
N LYS A 105 -0.79 -2.16 9.01
CA LYS A 105 0.44 -2.28 9.80
C LYS A 105 0.77 -3.74 10.17
N LYS A 106 -0.22 -4.54 10.53
CA LYS A 106 -0.05 -5.99 10.77
C LYS A 106 0.37 -6.70 9.49
N ASP A 107 -0.32 -6.44 8.38
CA ASP A 107 -0.05 -7.07 7.10
C ASP A 107 1.37 -6.77 6.62
N ILE A 108 1.85 -5.52 6.76
CA ILE A 108 3.26 -5.16 6.47
C ILE A 108 4.23 -5.98 7.34
N ASN A 109 4.01 -6.01 8.66
CA ASN A 109 4.93 -6.69 9.58
C ASN A 109 4.96 -8.20 9.34
N ASN A 110 3.82 -8.82 9.04
CA ASN A 110 3.73 -10.25 8.73
C ASN A 110 4.34 -10.54 7.35
N SER A 111 4.09 -9.71 6.35
CA SER A 111 4.72 -9.82 5.03
C SER A 111 6.24 -9.76 5.11
N LEU A 112 6.81 -8.89 5.94
CA LEU A 112 8.27 -8.82 6.14
C LEU A 112 8.88 -10.11 6.71
N LYS A 113 8.12 -10.92 7.46
CA LYS A 113 8.58 -12.21 8.02
C LYS A 113 8.66 -13.29 6.95
N ILE A 114 7.72 -13.27 5.99
CA ILE A 114 7.60 -14.28 4.92
C ILE A 114 8.15 -13.80 3.58
N LEU A 115 8.77 -12.62 3.54
CA LEU A 115 9.44 -12.10 2.35
C LEU A 115 10.78 -12.81 2.15
N ASN A 116 11.04 -13.30 0.94
CA ASN A 116 12.34 -13.83 0.53
C ASN A 116 13.43 -12.74 0.60
N ASN A 117 14.69 -13.13 0.67
CA ASN A 117 15.80 -12.21 0.53
C ASN A 117 15.76 -11.60 -0.89
N GLY A 118 15.96 -10.29 -0.98
CA GLY A 118 15.80 -9.56 -2.24
C GLY A 118 14.35 -9.40 -2.70
N GLY A 119 13.36 -9.86 -1.92
CA GLY A 119 11.94 -9.70 -2.22
C GLY A 119 11.43 -8.29 -1.96
N ILE A 120 10.26 -7.98 -2.50
CA ILE A 120 9.63 -6.66 -2.47
C ILE A 120 8.20 -6.75 -1.95
N ILE A 121 7.79 -5.81 -1.11
CA ILE A 121 6.39 -5.61 -0.75
C ILE A 121 5.86 -4.38 -1.47
N LEU A 122 4.71 -4.52 -2.11
CA LEU A 122 3.93 -3.42 -2.67
C LEU A 122 2.67 -3.21 -1.85
N MET A 123 2.20 -1.97 -1.79
CA MET A 123 0.96 -1.60 -1.12
C MET A 123 0.13 -0.72 -2.05
N HIS A 124 -1.17 -0.94 -2.08
CA HIS A 124 -2.09 -0.05 -2.79
C HIS A 124 -2.60 1.09 -1.91
N ASP A 125 -3.25 2.09 -2.51
CA ASP A 125 -3.99 3.14 -1.83
C ASP A 125 -3.19 4.01 -0.84
N CYS A 126 -1.90 4.23 -1.13
CA CYS A 126 -1.06 5.05 -0.26
C CYS A 126 -1.24 6.56 -0.44
N MET A 127 -2.05 7.03 -1.41
CA MET A 127 -2.06 8.44 -1.81
C MET A 127 -3.48 9.04 -1.90
N PRO A 128 -4.22 9.16 -0.77
CA PRO A 128 -5.56 9.73 -0.77
C PRO A 128 -5.54 11.21 -1.18
N ARG A 129 -6.44 11.60 -2.10
CA ARG A 129 -6.51 12.94 -2.69
C ARG A 129 -7.23 13.98 -1.84
N ASN A 130 -8.13 13.54 -0.97
CA ASN A 130 -8.84 14.41 -0.02
C ASN A 130 -9.26 13.61 1.21
N TYR A 131 -9.84 14.32 2.18
CA TYR A 131 -10.27 13.74 3.44
C TYR A 131 -11.24 12.56 3.29
N TYR A 132 -12.17 12.61 2.35
CA TYR A 132 -13.19 11.56 2.17
C TYR A 132 -12.61 10.26 1.60
N TYR A 133 -11.52 10.35 0.83
CA TYR A 133 -10.79 9.16 0.35
C TYR A 133 -10.19 8.36 1.49
N GLN A 134 -9.75 9.02 2.58
CA GLN A 134 -9.14 8.34 3.72
C GLN A 134 -10.07 8.14 4.92
N ALA A 135 -11.30 8.65 4.87
CA ALA A 135 -12.19 8.67 6.02
C ALA A 135 -12.65 7.27 6.47
N ILE A 136 -12.70 7.08 7.78
CA ILE A 136 -13.25 5.88 8.42
C ILE A 136 -14.35 6.32 9.38
N PRO A 137 -15.59 5.79 9.23
CA PRO A 137 -16.04 4.79 8.25
C PRO A 137 -16.03 5.30 6.80
N ARG A 138 -15.95 4.35 5.84
CA ARG A 138 -15.98 4.65 4.40
C ARG A 138 -17.21 5.47 4.01
N SER A 139 -16.99 6.59 3.30
CA SER A 139 -18.04 7.54 2.94
C SER A 139 -18.31 7.68 1.45
N GLN A 140 -17.46 7.11 0.60
CA GLN A 140 -17.55 7.18 -0.86
C GLN A 140 -17.03 5.92 -1.55
N LEU A 141 -17.28 5.77 -2.86
CA LEU A 141 -16.87 4.58 -3.62
C LEU A 141 -15.35 4.47 -3.74
N ASN A 142 -14.69 5.52 -4.21
CA ASN A 142 -13.23 5.56 -4.28
C ASN A 142 -12.68 5.86 -2.89
N TRP A 143 -11.98 4.88 -2.32
CA TRP A 143 -11.62 4.94 -0.91
C TRP A 143 -10.30 4.23 -0.64
N ASN A 144 -9.30 4.99 -0.25
CA ASN A 144 -7.97 4.52 0.11
C ASN A 144 -7.87 4.11 1.60
N GLY A 145 -8.87 4.46 2.41
CA GLY A 145 -8.78 4.29 3.85
C GLY A 145 -7.62 5.07 4.47
N ASN A 146 -7.16 4.62 5.60
CA ASN A 146 -5.99 5.24 6.25
C ASN A 146 -4.69 4.42 6.09
N THR A 147 -4.57 3.70 4.95
CA THR A 147 -3.38 2.95 4.52
C THR A 147 -2.12 3.81 4.55
N TRP A 148 -2.19 5.03 4.03
CA TRP A 148 -1.09 5.99 4.02
C TRP A 148 -0.47 6.26 5.40
N LYS A 149 -1.25 6.15 6.48
CA LYS A 149 -0.76 6.35 7.84
C LYS A 149 0.15 5.23 8.32
N ALA A 150 -0.17 3.99 7.94
CA ALA A 150 0.71 2.84 8.21
C ALA A 150 1.99 2.93 7.39
N PHE A 151 1.88 3.35 6.12
CA PHE A 151 3.04 3.63 5.28
C PHE A 151 3.93 4.74 5.87
N LEU A 152 3.33 5.85 6.30
CA LEU A 152 4.04 6.98 6.92
C LEU A 152 4.80 6.54 8.19
N GLU A 153 4.19 5.72 9.04
CA GLU A 153 4.89 5.17 10.21
C GLU A 153 6.09 4.31 9.80
N CYS A 154 5.94 3.45 8.81
CA CYS A 154 7.04 2.64 8.29
C CYS A 154 8.20 3.50 7.75
N ARG A 155 7.95 4.72 7.24
CA ARG A 155 8.99 5.66 6.80
C ARG A 155 9.94 6.10 7.91
N THR A 156 9.56 5.94 9.19
CA THR A 156 10.42 6.26 10.35
C THR A 156 11.33 5.10 10.76
N ARG A 157 11.16 3.91 10.18
CA ARG A 157 11.97 2.72 10.50
C ARG A 157 13.32 2.78 9.78
N SER A 158 14.36 2.23 10.45
CA SER A 158 15.72 2.15 9.90
C SER A 158 16.01 0.88 9.11
N ASP A 159 15.21 -0.18 9.32
CA ASP A 159 15.44 -1.53 8.79
C ASP A 159 14.77 -1.81 7.44
N ILE A 160 13.91 -0.91 6.97
CA ILE A 160 13.23 -0.98 5.67
C ILE A 160 13.31 0.36 4.93
N ASP A 161 13.47 0.31 3.62
CA ASP A 161 13.58 1.48 2.74
C ASP A 161 12.30 1.61 1.90
N LEU A 162 11.64 2.77 1.93
CA LEU A 162 10.30 2.97 1.39
C LEU A 162 10.22 4.12 0.40
N TYR A 163 9.44 3.88 -0.65
CA TYR A 163 9.07 4.84 -1.68
C TYR A 163 7.59 4.71 -2.00
N CYS A 164 6.94 5.78 -2.39
CA CYS A 164 5.61 5.73 -2.99
C CYS A 164 5.71 6.13 -4.46
N CYS A 165 5.37 5.23 -5.36
CA CYS A 165 5.32 5.52 -6.79
C CYS A 165 4.05 6.32 -7.10
N TYR A 166 4.20 7.40 -7.87
CA TYR A 166 3.09 8.21 -8.35
C TYR A 166 2.33 7.50 -9.49
N ALA A 167 1.58 6.50 -9.11
CA ALA A 167 0.81 5.63 -10.00
C ALA A 167 -0.39 5.05 -9.23
N ASP A 168 -1.48 4.73 -9.89
CA ASP A 168 -2.62 3.92 -9.41
C ASP A 168 -2.98 4.13 -7.93
N GLU A 169 -3.51 5.31 -7.56
CA GLU A 169 -3.88 5.71 -6.19
C GLU A 169 -2.70 5.69 -5.17
N GLY A 170 -1.45 5.63 -5.66
CA GLY A 170 -0.23 5.59 -4.87
C GLY A 170 0.22 4.16 -4.53
N ILE A 171 1.23 3.67 -5.26
CA ILE A 171 1.84 2.36 -4.99
C ILE A 171 3.00 2.53 -4.01
N GLY A 172 2.78 2.13 -2.76
CA GLY A 172 3.84 2.02 -1.76
C GLY A 172 4.77 0.84 -2.09
N VAL A 173 6.07 1.07 -1.96
CA VAL A 173 7.13 0.07 -2.22
C VAL A 173 8.00 -0.05 -0.99
N ILE A 174 8.16 -1.25 -0.46
CA ILE A 174 8.97 -1.55 0.72
C ILE A 174 10.08 -2.52 0.32
N LEU A 175 11.31 -2.10 0.54
CA LEU A 175 12.52 -2.88 0.32
C LEU A 175 13.13 -3.26 1.69
N LYS A 176 13.40 -4.54 1.89
CA LYS A 176 13.98 -5.05 3.16
C LYS A 176 15.48 -4.77 3.21
N ARG A 177 15.82 -3.51 3.37
CA ARG A 177 17.21 -3.02 3.50
C ARG A 177 17.24 -1.77 4.37
N LYS A 178 18.45 -1.37 4.79
CA LYS A 178 18.66 -0.12 5.54
C LYS A 178 18.01 1.06 4.81
N ASN A 179 17.20 1.83 5.54
CA ASN A 179 16.50 2.98 5.01
C ASN A 179 17.49 4.08 4.58
N LYS A 180 17.41 4.47 3.33
CA LYS A 180 18.28 5.51 2.74
C LYS A 180 17.76 6.93 2.98
N ASN A 181 16.49 7.07 3.34
CA ASN A 181 15.82 8.35 3.54
C ASN A 181 14.81 8.28 4.69
N ILE A 182 15.31 8.04 5.92
CA ILE A 182 14.48 7.95 7.12
C ILE A 182 13.71 9.25 7.32
N LEU A 183 12.39 9.14 7.50
CA LEU A 183 11.56 10.27 7.85
C LEU A 183 11.72 10.61 9.34
N ASN A 184 12.43 11.69 9.60
CA ASN A 184 12.53 12.21 10.97
C ASN A 184 11.32 13.11 11.28
N ILE A 185 10.36 12.54 12.00
CA ILE A 185 9.12 13.20 12.42
C ILE A 185 8.68 12.69 13.78
N ASN A 186 8.29 13.59 14.67
CA ASN A 186 7.79 13.22 15.99
C ASN A 186 6.25 13.16 15.99
N ILE A 187 5.69 11.97 15.76
CA ILE A 187 4.26 11.71 15.80
C ILE A 187 3.96 10.73 16.93
N LYS A 188 3.20 11.16 17.93
CA LYS A 188 2.82 10.29 19.06
C LYS A 188 1.85 9.18 18.68
N ASN A 189 0.98 9.44 17.70
CA ASN A 189 -0.05 8.48 17.24
C ASN A 189 -0.33 8.67 15.75
N PHE A 190 0.24 7.83 14.93
CA PHE A 190 0.08 7.88 13.47
C PHE A 190 -1.38 7.66 13.03
N ASN A 191 -2.15 6.82 13.71
CA ASN A 191 -3.56 6.60 13.38
C ASN A 191 -4.39 7.89 13.50
N LYS A 192 -4.03 8.78 14.41
CA LYS A 192 -4.69 10.07 14.63
C LYS A 192 -4.04 11.24 13.86
N PHE A 193 -3.04 10.95 13.02
CA PHE A 193 -2.34 12.00 12.29
C PHE A 193 -3.28 12.75 11.34
N ASP A 194 -3.18 14.07 11.34
CA ASP A 194 -4.09 14.96 10.63
C ASP A 194 -3.89 14.93 9.11
N PHE A 195 -5.01 14.88 8.37
CA PHE A 195 -5.00 14.86 6.92
C PHE A 195 -4.48 16.16 6.29
N ASN A 196 -4.76 17.33 6.87
CA ASN A 196 -4.28 18.61 6.32
C ASN A 196 -2.75 18.70 6.40
N ASN A 197 -2.18 18.16 7.46
CA ASN A 197 -0.73 18.05 7.62
C ASN A 197 -0.11 17.14 6.56
N TYR A 198 -0.74 15.98 6.31
CA TYR A 198 -0.37 15.10 5.21
C TYR A 198 -0.49 15.82 3.86
N ALA A 199 -1.61 16.46 3.57
CA ALA A 199 -1.87 17.13 2.30
C ALA A 199 -0.85 18.24 1.98
N ASN A 200 -0.34 18.91 3.00
CA ASN A 200 0.71 19.92 2.83
C ASN A 200 2.09 19.34 2.52
N ASN A 201 2.35 18.10 2.92
CA ASN A 201 3.69 17.51 2.92
C ASN A 201 3.75 16.13 2.25
N TYR A 202 2.71 15.71 1.54
CA TYR A 202 2.55 14.33 1.06
C TYR A 202 3.74 13.83 0.24
N LYS A 203 4.36 14.67 -0.61
CA LYS A 203 5.54 14.28 -1.39
C LYS A 203 6.70 13.85 -0.51
N LYS A 204 6.99 14.63 0.54
CA LYS A 204 8.04 14.32 1.51
C LYS A 204 7.67 13.10 2.36
N TYR A 205 6.45 13.05 2.87
CA TYR A 205 5.99 11.98 3.76
C TYR A 205 5.95 10.63 3.07
N LEU A 206 5.54 10.61 1.82
CA LEU A 206 5.48 9.40 1.02
C LEU A 206 6.83 9.03 0.37
N ASN A 207 7.86 9.91 0.44
CA ASN A 207 9.06 9.75 -0.40
C ASN A 207 8.66 9.49 -1.85
N LEU A 208 7.85 10.42 -2.40
CA LEU A 208 7.17 10.26 -3.67
C LEU A 208 8.17 10.25 -4.82
N ILE A 209 8.04 9.28 -5.70
CA ILE A 209 8.87 9.10 -6.89
C ILE A 209 8.02 8.85 -8.14
N GLU A 210 8.58 9.13 -9.31
CA GLU A 210 7.98 8.74 -10.59
C GLU A 210 8.31 7.29 -10.94
N TYR A 211 7.54 6.70 -11.85
CA TYR A 211 7.71 5.30 -12.26
C TYR A 211 9.12 4.98 -12.79
N ASN A 212 9.70 5.87 -13.60
CA ASN A 212 11.04 5.65 -14.15
C ASN A 212 12.14 5.60 -13.06
N ASP A 213 11.94 6.31 -11.95
CA ASP A 213 12.88 6.24 -10.82
C ASP A 213 12.66 4.97 -10.00
N LEU A 214 11.42 4.53 -9.85
CA LEU A 214 11.12 3.22 -9.26
C LEU A 214 11.84 2.10 -10.03
N GLU A 215 11.73 2.08 -11.35
CA GLU A 215 12.36 1.05 -12.19
C GLU A 215 13.89 1.00 -11.95
N LYS A 216 14.56 2.14 -11.92
CA LYS A 216 16.00 2.24 -11.61
C LYS A 216 16.35 1.73 -10.20
N ILE A 217 15.48 2.02 -9.21
CA ILE A 217 15.67 1.57 -7.83
C ILE A 217 15.55 0.05 -7.76
N ILE A 218 14.55 -0.54 -8.41
CA ILE A 218 14.31 -1.99 -8.43
C ILE A 218 15.45 -2.73 -9.14
N GLN A 219 15.95 -2.22 -10.27
CA GLN A 219 17.09 -2.81 -10.98
C GLN A 219 18.35 -2.90 -10.11
N LYS A 220 18.56 -1.93 -9.22
CA LYS A 220 19.72 -1.86 -8.31
C LYS A 220 19.50 -2.49 -6.95
N TYR A 221 18.32 -3.04 -6.71
CA TYR A 221 17.99 -3.72 -5.45
C TYR A 221 18.37 -5.20 -5.55
N GLU A 222 19.22 -5.66 -4.64
CA GLU A 222 19.70 -7.05 -4.51
C GLU A 222 19.04 -7.77 -3.35
#